data_00ed885283af1a3b873c09235cba1a0d
#
_entry.id   00ed885283af1a3b873c09235cba1a0d
#
_cell.length_a   1.000
_cell.length_b   1.000
_cell.length_c   1.000
_cell.angle_alpha   90.00
_cell.angle_beta   90.00
_cell.angle_gamma   90.00
#
_symmetry.space_group_name_H-M   'P 1'
#
loop_
_entity.id
_entity.type
_entity.pdbx_description
1 polymer ?
#
loop_
_entity_poly.entity_id
_entity_poly.type
_entity_poly.pdbx_seq_one_letter_code
_entity_poly.pdbx_strand_id
1 'polypeptide(L)'
;MKYLLDTCMLSEFVKPAPNSAVLAWVDARAENELFVAAMTLAELRRGVAKLPVSRRKSELSVWLDQLQASLGERILPFTGDTAGYWGELCAQ
;
A
#
# COMPACT_ATOMS: atom_id res chain seq x y z
N MET A 1 -17.17 -5.32 5.92
CA MET A 1 -15.96 -6.17 6.07
C MET A 1 -14.72 -5.34 5.84
N LYS A 2 -13.64 -5.64 6.54
CA LYS A 2 -12.38 -4.90 6.42
C LYS A 2 -11.39 -5.70 5.59
N TYR A 3 -10.64 -5.01 4.73
CA TYR A 3 -9.66 -5.62 3.83
C TYR A 3 -8.30 -4.98 4.05
N LEU A 4 -7.26 -5.80 4.13
CA LEU A 4 -5.88 -5.34 4.19
C LEU A 4 -5.27 -5.43 2.79
N LEU A 5 -4.92 -4.29 2.22
CA LEU A 5 -4.32 -4.22 0.89
C LEU A 5 -2.82 -4.50 0.96
N ASP A 6 -2.33 -5.37 0.10
CA ASP A 6 -0.90 -5.68 0.04
C ASP A 6 -0.17 -4.77 -0.96
N THR A 7 1.16 -4.90 -0.98
CA THR A 7 2.04 -4.13 -1.85
C THR A 7 1.68 -4.34 -3.33
N CYS A 8 1.36 -5.57 -3.72
CA CYS A 8 1.03 -5.89 -5.11
C CYS A 8 -0.23 -5.18 -5.58
N MET A 9 -1.27 -5.15 -4.74
CA MET A 9 -2.51 -4.46 -5.07
C MET A 9 -2.32 -2.95 -5.19
N LEU A 10 -1.59 -2.36 -4.25
CA LEU A 10 -1.32 -0.93 -4.27
C LEU A 10 -0.48 -0.54 -5.49
N SER A 11 0.47 -1.38 -5.88
CA SER A 11 1.33 -1.12 -7.05
C SER A 11 0.55 -1.08 -8.35
N GLU A 12 -0.60 -1.79 -8.45
CA GLU A 12 -1.42 -1.76 -9.65
C GLU A 12 -1.92 -0.35 -9.99
N PHE A 13 -2.16 0.50 -8.99
CA PHE A 13 -2.67 1.85 -9.22
C PHE A 13 -1.71 2.75 -10.00
N VAL A 14 -0.42 2.42 -10.00
CA VAL A 14 0.61 3.26 -10.60
C VAL A 14 1.31 2.61 -11.79
N LYS A 15 0.90 1.42 -12.19
CA LYS A 15 1.43 0.77 -13.38
C LYS A 15 0.90 1.43 -14.64
N PRO A 16 1.70 1.51 -15.73
CA PRO A 16 1.23 2.05 -17.01
C PRO A 16 0.02 1.31 -17.58
N ALA A 17 -0.05 -0.01 -17.37
CA ALA A 17 -1.16 -0.85 -17.80
C ALA A 17 -1.70 -1.64 -16.60
N PRO A 18 -2.46 -0.98 -15.71
CA PRO A 18 -2.93 -1.63 -14.50
C PRO A 18 -3.94 -2.73 -14.79
N ASN A 19 -4.01 -3.71 -13.88
CA ASN A 19 -5.00 -4.77 -13.95
C ASN A 19 -6.39 -4.19 -13.63
N SER A 20 -7.25 -4.15 -14.63
CA SER A 20 -8.58 -3.55 -14.50
C SER A 20 -9.47 -4.27 -13.48
N ALA A 21 -9.30 -5.58 -13.33
CA ALA A 21 -10.06 -6.35 -12.34
C ALA A 21 -9.70 -5.96 -10.90
N VAL A 22 -8.41 -5.71 -10.63
CA VAL A 22 -7.95 -5.25 -9.32
C VAL A 22 -8.50 -3.86 -9.02
N LEU A 23 -8.43 -2.94 -9.98
CA LEU A 23 -8.95 -1.58 -9.81
C LEU A 23 -10.45 -1.59 -9.57
N ALA A 24 -11.19 -2.38 -10.33
CA ALA A 24 -12.64 -2.51 -10.17
C ALA A 24 -13.01 -3.10 -8.81
N TRP A 25 -12.26 -4.09 -8.34
CA TRP A 25 -12.49 -4.70 -7.03
C TRP A 25 -12.33 -3.67 -5.91
N VAL A 26 -11.26 -2.86 -5.96
CA VAL A 26 -11.01 -1.82 -4.96
C VAL A 26 -12.08 -0.73 -5.01
N ASP A 27 -12.45 -0.28 -6.22
CA ASP A 27 -13.48 0.75 -6.41
C ASP A 27 -14.86 0.30 -5.89
N ALA A 28 -15.12 -1.00 -5.90
CA ALA A 28 -16.38 -1.55 -5.40
C ALA A 28 -16.46 -1.58 -3.87
N ARG A 29 -15.37 -1.28 -3.17
CA ARG A 29 -15.32 -1.27 -1.70
C ARG A 29 -15.45 0.14 -1.17
N ALA A 30 -16.09 0.30 0.00
CA ALA A 30 -16.11 1.59 0.67
C ALA A 30 -14.71 1.90 1.22
N GLU A 31 -14.31 3.17 1.20
CA GLU A 31 -12.99 3.58 1.69
C GLU A 31 -12.72 3.11 3.11
N ASN A 32 -13.72 3.16 3.98
CA ASN A 32 -13.58 2.75 5.38
C ASN A 32 -13.39 1.25 5.58
N GLU A 33 -13.49 0.47 4.52
CA GLU A 33 -13.21 -0.97 4.54
C GLU A 33 -11.76 -1.30 4.18
N LEU A 34 -11.01 -0.33 3.66
CA LEU A 34 -9.66 -0.55 3.11
C LEU A 34 -8.60 -0.08 4.09
N PHE A 35 -7.70 -1.00 4.45
CA PHE A 35 -6.62 -0.78 5.40
C PHE A 35 -5.28 -1.14 4.77
N VAL A 36 -4.21 -0.52 5.24
CA VAL A 36 -2.84 -0.80 4.80
C VAL A 36 -1.95 -0.90 6.03
N ALA A 37 -1.08 -1.88 6.07
CA ALA A 37 -0.09 -2.00 7.14
C ALA A 37 1.01 -0.94 6.97
N ALA A 38 1.49 -0.38 8.07
CA ALA A 38 2.61 0.57 8.04
C ALA A 38 3.84 -0.03 7.35
N MET A 39 4.09 -1.31 7.53
CA MET A 39 5.18 -2.03 6.88
C MET A 39 5.04 -2.04 5.35
N THR A 40 3.81 -2.18 4.85
CA THR A 40 3.54 -2.12 3.41
C THR A 40 3.88 -0.75 2.83
N LEU A 41 3.52 0.32 3.54
CA LEU A 41 3.90 1.68 3.14
C LEU A 41 5.42 1.86 3.15
N ALA A 42 6.10 1.32 4.16
CA ALA A 42 7.56 1.37 4.25
C ALA A 42 8.22 0.67 3.05
N GLU A 43 7.71 -0.49 2.66
CA GLU A 43 8.20 -1.22 1.48
C GLU A 43 8.02 -0.43 0.19
N LEU A 44 6.85 0.19 0.01
CA LEU A 44 6.59 1.04 -1.15
C LEU A 44 7.53 2.26 -1.19
N ARG A 45 7.72 2.91 -0.06
CA ARG A 45 8.63 4.06 0.04
C ARG A 45 10.07 3.66 -0.26
N ARG A 46 10.49 2.50 0.23
CA ARG A 46 11.82 1.96 -0.06
C ARG A 46 12.00 1.73 -1.56
N GLY A 47 11.00 1.13 -2.21
CA GLY A 47 11.03 0.91 -3.65
C GLY A 47 11.17 2.20 -4.44
N VAL A 48 10.41 3.23 -4.06
CA VAL A 48 10.48 4.55 -4.71
C VAL A 48 11.84 5.22 -4.45
N ALA A 49 12.34 5.14 -3.21
CA ALA A 49 13.62 5.74 -2.85
C ALA A 49 14.80 5.18 -3.64
N LYS A 50 14.72 3.92 -4.08
CA LYS A 50 15.75 3.26 -4.89
C LYS A 50 15.75 3.66 -6.35
N LEU A 51 14.69 4.33 -6.82
CA LEU A 51 14.59 4.74 -8.21
C LEU A 51 15.58 5.87 -8.51
N PRO A 52 16.10 5.95 -9.76
CA PRO A 52 16.89 7.11 -10.17
C PRO A 52 16.08 8.39 -10.08
N VAL A 53 16.75 9.52 -9.83
CA VAL A 53 16.11 10.83 -9.87
C VAL A 53 15.46 11.02 -11.23
N SER A 54 14.13 11.22 -11.24
CA SER A 54 13.35 11.27 -12.47
C SER A 54 11.96 11.85 -12.17
N ARG A 55 11.25 12.19 -13.23
CA ARG A 55 9.85 12.61 -13.13
C ARG A 55 8.99 11.49 -12.52
N ARG A 56 9.25 10.24 -12.91
CA ARG A 56 8.53 9.07 -12.39
C ARG A 56 8.69 8.93 -10.89
N LYS A 57 9.92 9.11 -10.38
CA LYS A 57 10.18 9.05 -8.94
C LYS A 57 9.41 10.14 -8.20
N SER A 58 9.39 11.37 -8.72
CA SER A 58 8.65 12.47 -8.11
C SER A 58 7.15 12.20 -8.09
N GLU A 59 6.60 11.70 -9.18
CA GLU A 59 5.17 11.36 -9.28
C GLU A 59 4.79 10.28 -8.28
N LEU A 60 5.60 9.23 -8.14
CA LEU A 60 5.36 8.15 -7.19
C LEU A 60 5.46 8.63 -5.75
N SER A 61 6.39 9.53 -5.45
CA SER A 61 6.53 10.12 -4.11
C SER A 61 5.28 10.91 -3.73
N VAL A 62 4.76 11.72 -4.65
CA VAL A 62 3.53 12.48 -4.43
C VAL A 62 2.34 11.54 -4.24
N TRP A 63 2.24 10.49 -5.05
CA TRP A 63 1.18 9.49 -4.93
C TRP A 63 1.21 8.82 -3.54
N LEU A 64 2.39 8.45 -3.04
CA LEU A 64 2.51 7.85 -1.70
C LEU A 64 2.09 8.83 -0.59
N ASP A 65 2.47 10.09 -0.71
CA ASP A 65 2.07 11.11 0.25
C ASP A 65 0.54 11.27 0.28
N GLN A 66 -0.09 11.30 -0.89
CA GLN A 66 -1.54 11.39 -1.01
C GLN A 66 -2.24 10.15 -0.47
N LEU A 67 -1.70 8.97 -0.76
CA LEU A 67 -2.22 7.71 -0.25
C LEU A 67 -2.18 7.68 1.28
N GLN A 68 -1.06 8.04 1.86
CA GLN A 68 -0.88 8.06 3.31
C GLN A 68 -1.84 9.04 3.97
N ALA A 69 -2.00 10.24 3.41
CA ALA A 69 -2.94 11.24 3.92
C ALA A 69 -4.39 10.75 3.82
N SER A 70 -4.74 10.10 2.72
CA SER A 70 -6.10 9.57 2.50
C SER A 70 -6.43 8.42 3.46
N LEU A 71 -5.47 7.55 3.75
CA LEU A 71 -5.68 6.42 4.66
C LEU A 71 -5.85 6.86 6.11
N GLY A 72 -5.06 7.85 6.55
CA GLY A 72 -5.16 8.35 7.93
C GLY A 72 -5.06 7.23 8.96
N GLU A 73 -6.11 7.06 9.77
CA GLU A 73 -6.17 6.05 10.82
C GLU A 73 -6.29 4.61 10.31
N ARG A 74 -6.52 4.43 9.03
CA ARG A 74 -6.60 3.09 8.43
C ARG A 74 -5.23 2.50 8.11
N ILE A 75 -4.17 3.18 8.50
CA ILE A 75 -2.81 2.63 8.49
C ILE A 75 -2.60 1.88 9.80
N LEU A 76 -2.40 0.56 9.70
CA LEU A 76 -2.19 -0.28 10.88
C LEU A 76 -0.74 -0.18 11.34
N PRO A 77 -0.49 0.17 12.61
CA PRO A 77 0.87 0.34 13.11
C PRO A 77 1.61 -0.99 13.20
N PHE A 78 2.94 -0.93 13.07
CA PHE A 78 3.81 -2.09 13.27
C PHE A 78 4.27 -2.10 14.74
N THR A 79 3.55 -2.88 15.57
CA THR A 79 3.85 -3.04 16.99
C THR A 79 4.49 -4.41 17.24
N GLY A 80 4.90 -4.68 18.50
CA GLY A 80 5.40 -6.00 18.89
C GLY A 80 4.39 -7.11 18.60
N ASP A 81 3.13 -6.88 18.92
CA ASP A 81 2.07 -7.86 18.65
C ASP A 81 1.87 -8.05 17.15
N THR A 82 1.84 -6.97 16.39
CA THR A 82 1.71 -7.02 14.93
C THR A 82 2.90 -7.76 14.30
N ALA A 83 4.10 -7.55 14.83
CA ALA A 83 5.31 -8.24 14.36
C ALA A 83 5.20 -9.74 14.55
N GLY A 84 4.62 -10.19 15.66
CA GLY A 84 4.40 -11.61 15.92
C GLY A 84 3.48 -12.24 14.89
N TYR A 85 2.33 -11.61 14.62
CA TYR A 85 1.39 -12.09 13.60
C TYR A 85 2.00 -12.06 12.21
N TRP A 86 2.75 -11.03 11.91
CA TRP A 86 3.42 -10.90 10.62
C TRP A 86 4.43 -12.02 10.41
N GLY A 87 5.24 -12.33 11.44
CA GLY A 87 6.20 -13.42 11.38
C GLY A 87 5.55 -14.77 11.13
N GLU A 88 4.42 -15.05 11.79
CA GLU A 88 3.65 -16.28 11.58
C GLU A 88 3.11 -16.38 10.16
N LEU A 89 2.55 -15.30 9.65
CA LEU A 89 2.01 -15.26 8.28
C LEU A 89 3.11 -15.49 7.23
N CYS A 90 4.26 -14.88 7.42
CA CYS A 90 5.38 -15.02 6.48
C CYS A 90 6.03 -16.41 6.52
N ALA A 91 5.86 -17.13 7.62
CA ALA A 91 6.41 -18.48 7.79
C ALA A 91 5.55 -19.58 7.14
N GLN A 92 4.34 -19.26 6.75
CA GLN A 92 3.40 -20.21 6.16
C GLN A 92 3.66 -20.49 4.70
#